data_d01790f00448c2e3140d953a6484df64
#
_entry.id   d01790f00448c2e3140d953a6484df64
#
_cell.length_a   1.000
_cell.length_b   1.000
_cell.length_c   1.000
_cell.angle_alpha   90.00
_cell.angle_beta   90.00
_cell.angle_gamma   90.00
#
_symmetry.space_group_name_H-M   'P 1'
#
loop_
_entity.id
_entity.type
_entity.pdbx_description
1 polymer ?
#
loop_
_entity_poly.entity_id
_entity_poly.type
_entity_poly.pdbx_seq_one_letter_code
_entity_poly.pdbx_strand_id
1 'polypeptide(L)'
;MFDDEDHKRAVKDFIAYLRTITTQKNLAFFSDLSREYLRNLGKGEGIPSVKVFFNIIEAAGLDPIDGTQRYLNYLRSHHAAIAAERISSRNYIQEIRQGGKNPDGSPHPHF
;
A
#
# COMPACT_ATOMS: atom_id res chain seq x y z
N MET A 1 -2.75 -4.09 11.13
CA MET A 1 -1.53 -4.55 10.43
C MET A 1 -1.79 -4.69 8.94
N PHE A 2 -0.79 -4.38 8.14
CA PHE A 2 -0.93 -4.48 6.69
C PHE A 2 -0.68 -5.92 6.24
N ASP A 3 -1.51 -6.42 5.35
CA ASP A 3 -1.35 -7.76 4.82
C ASP A 3 -0.79 -7.72 3.39
N ASP A 4 -0.61 -8.90 2.79
CA ASP A 4 -0.03 -8.97 1.45
C ASP A 4 -0.87 -8.26 0.40
N GLU A 5 -2.18 -8.32 0.53
CA GLU A 5 -3.06 -7.65 -0.42
C GLU A 5 -2.92 -6.13 -0.33
N ASP A 6 -2.78 -5.60 0.87
CA ASP A 6 -2.54 -4.17 1.06
C ASP A 6 -1.23 -3.77 0.36
N HIS A 7 -0.18 -4.56 0.56
CA HIS A 7 1.11 -4.29 -0.06
C HIS A 7 1.04 -4.38 -1.58
N LYS A 8 0.38 -5.38 -2.13
CA LYS A 8 0.28 -5.53 -3.58
C LYS A 8 -0.42 -4.35 -4.22
N ARG A 9 -1.47 -3.85 -3.59
CA ARG A 9 -2.20 -2.69 -4.09
C ARG A 9 -1.37 -1.42 -3.99
N ALA A 10 -0.65 -1.27 -2.88
CA ALA A 10 0.23 -0.11 -2.71
C ALA A 10 1.38 -0.13 -3.72
N VAL A 11 1.96 -1.31 -3.98
CA VAL A 11 3.02 -1.47 -4.98
C VAL A 11 2.49 -1.08 -6.36
N LYS A 12 1.31 -1.54 -6.71
CA LYS A 12 0.69 -1.20 -7.99
C LYS A 12 0.56 0.31 -8.15
N ASP A 13 0.04 0.99 -7.15
CA ASP A 13 -0.13 2.44 -7.20
C ASP A 13 1.21 3.16 -7.22
N PHE A 14 2.18 2.65 -6.47
CA PHE A 14 3.49 3.24 -6.41
C PHE A 14 4.20 3.16 -7.77
N ILE A 15 4.16 2.00 -8.41
CA ILE A 15 4.74 1.85 -9.75
C ILE A 15 4.04 2.76 -10.76
N ALA A 16 2.72 2.87 -10.67
CA ALA A 16 1.97 3.77 -11.55
C ALA A 16 2.43 5.22 -11.35
N TYR A 17 2.66 5.62 -10.11
CA TYR A 17 3.17 6.95 -9.82
C TYR A 17 4.56 7.16 -10.42
N LEU A 18 5.46 6.19 -10.22
CA LEU A 18 6.82 6.32 -10.75
C LEU A 18 6.82 6.47 -12.27
N ARG A 19 5.88 5.84 -12.93
CA ARG A 19 5.77 5.93 -14.39
C ARG A 19 5.26 7.29 -14.88
N THR A 20 4.80 8.13 -13.98
CA THR A 20 4.49 9.52 -14.34
C THR A 20 5.72 10.41 -14.32
N ILE A 21 6.80 9.98 -13.64
CA ILE A 21 8.01 10.78 -13.52
C ILE A 21 9.20 10.18 -14.27
N THR A 22 9.10 8.93 -14.70
CA THR A 22 10.15 8.29 -15.50
C THR A 22 9.52 7.22 -16.37
N THR A 23 10.27 6.72 -17.35
CA THR A 23 9.78 5.65 -18.20
C THR A 23 10.06 4.29 -17.57
N GLN A 24 9.29 3.28 -17.98
CA GLN A 24 9.55 1.91 -17.53
C GLN A 24 10.93 1.44 -17.97
N LYS A 25 11.38 1.88 -19.15
CA LYS A 25 12.71 1.56 -19.66
C LYS A 25 13.79 2.11 -18.74
N ASN A 26 13.69 3.37 -18.36
CA ASN A 26 14.67 4.00 -17.47
C ASN A 26 14.63 3.37 -16.08
N LEU A 27 13.43 3.11 -15.58
CA LEU A 27 13.26 2.49 -14.28
C LEU A 27 13.92 1.11 -14.25
N ALA A 28 13.73 0.31 -15.28
CA ALA A 28 14.36 -1.01 -15.38
C ALA A 28 15.88 -0.90 -15.47
N PHE A 29 16.36 0.05 -16.28
CA PHE A 29 17.78 0.22 -16.49
C PHE A 29 18.51 0.62 -15.20
N PHE A 30 18.00 1.65 -14.54
CA PHE A 30 18.66 2.19 -13.35
C PHE A 30 18.47 1.33 -12.09
N SER A 31 17.42 0.53 -12.04
CA SER A 31 17.20 -0.38 -10.90
C SER A 31 17.84 -1.74 -11.11
N ASP A 32 18.31 -2.03 -12.31
CA ASP A 32 18.86 -3.33 -12.70
C ASP A 32 17.81 -4.44 -12.56
N LEU A 33 16.58 -4.11 -12.90
CA LEU A 33 15.46 -5.06 -12.88
C LEU A 33 14.92 -5.24 -14.28
N SER A 34 14.30 -6.40 -14.54
CA SER A 34 13.68 -6.62 -15.85
C SER A 34 12.41 -5.81 -16.00
N ARG A 35 12.08 -5.47 -17.25
CA ARG A 35 10.82 -4.79 -17.53
C ARG A 35 9.64 -5.65 -17.18
N GLU A 36 9.76 -6.96 -17.36
CA GLU A 36 8.69 -7.88 -17.02
C GLU A 36 8.41 -7.88 -15.52
N TYR A 37 9.46 -7.89 -14.71
CA TYR A 37 9.30 -7.84 -13.26
C TYR A 37 8.59 -6.55 -12.85
N LEU A 38 9.01 -5.41 -13.39
CA LEU A 38 8.38 -4.13 -13.10
C LEU A 38 6.92 -4.09 -13.58
N ARG A 39 6.65 -4.69 -14.72
CA ARG A 39 5.29 -4.79 -15.25
C ARG A 39 4.43 -5.59 -14.29
N ASN A 40 4.95 -6.69 -13.76
CA ASN A 40 4.21 -7.52 -12.83
C ASN A 40 3.94 -6.78 -11.52
N LEU A 41 4.91 -6.03 -11.02
CA LEU A 41 4.69 -5.18 -9.85
C LEU A 41 3.58 -4.15 -10.12
N GLY A 42 3.57 -3.59 -11.31
CA GLY A 42 2.56 -2.62 -11.71
C GLY A 42 1.17 -3.22 -11.89
N LYS A 43 1.08 -4.54 -11.96
CA LYS A 43 -0.21 -5.24 -11.98
C LYS A 43 -0.65 -5.70 -10.61
N GLY A 44 0.15 -5.46 -9.58
CA GLY A 44 -0.15 -5.94 -8.24
C GLY A 44 0.15 -7.42 -8.06
N GLU A 45 1.10 -7.96 -8.82
CA GLU A 45 1.40 -9.39 -8.79
C GLU A 45 2.61 -9.76 -7.94
N GLY A 46 3.10 -8.86 -7.12
CA GLY A 46 4.24 -9.18 -6.28
C GLY A 46 4.52 -8.11 -5.27
N ILE A 47 5.38 -8.46 -4.32
CA ILE A 47 5.84 -7.54 -3.29
C ILE A 47 7.35 -7.55 -3.37
N PRO A 48 8.00 -6.42 -3.67
CA PRO A 48 9.45 -6.39 -3.77
C PRO A 48 10.09 -6.52 -2.39
N SER A 49 11.31 -7.06 -2.35
CA SER A 49 12.09 -7.03 -1.13
C SER A 49 12.46 -5.59 -0.80
N VAL A 50 12.88 -5.35 0.45
CA VAL A 50 13.29 -4.01 0.87
C VAL A 50 14.41 -3.49 -0.03
N LYS A 51 15.39 -4.34 -0.34
CA LYS A 51 16.50 -3.95 -1.20
C LYS A 51 16.01 -3.51 -2.58
N VAL A 52 15.14 -4.32 -3.18
CA VAL A 52 14.60 -4.03 -4.51
C VAL A 52 13.75 -2.76 -4.46
N PHE A 53 12.96 -2.59 -3.41
CA PHE A 53 12.13 -1.41 -3.24
C PHE A 53 12.97 -0.13 -3.24
N PHE A 54 14.05 -0.11 -2.48
CA PHE A 54 14.93 1.07 -2.45
C PHE A 54 15.68 1.27 -3.77
N ASN A 55 16.03 0.19 -4.46
CA ASN A 55 16.62 0.31 -5.79
C ASN A 55 15.67 0.99 -6.76
N ILE A 56 14.40 0.65 -6.69
CA ILE A 56 13.37 1.26 -7.54
C ILE A 56 13.21 2.74 -7.23
N ILE A 57 13.17 3.10 -5.95
CA ILE A 57 13.05 4.50 -5.54
C ILE A 57 14.22 5.31 -6.08
N GLU A 58 15.44 4.78 -5.91
CA GLU A 58 16.63 5.45 -6.37
C GLU A 58 16.66 5.58 -7.89
N ALA A 59 16.25 4.52 -8.57
CA ALA A 59 16.19 4.52 -10.04
C ALA A 59 15.25 5.59 -10.57
N ALA A 60 14.21 5.91 -9.82
CA ALA A 60 13.25 6.95 -10.21
C ALA A 60 13.73 8.36 -9.87
N GLY A 61 14.87 8.47 -9.19
CA GLY A 61 15.41 9.77 -8.79
C GLY A 61 14.74 10.37 -7.58
N LEU A 62 14.02 9.56 -6.81
CA LEU A 62 13.37 10.04 -5.60
C LEU A 62 14.27 9.91 -4.40
N ASP A 63 14.11 10.81 -3.45
CA ASP A 63 14.70 10.62 -2.15
C ASP A 63 14.07 9.42 -1.46
N PRO A 64 14.87 8.55 -0.82
CA PRO A 64 14.33 7.35 -0.17
C PRO A 64 13.26 7.63 0.87
N ILE A 65 13.38 8.73 1.60
CA ILE A 65 12.39 9.09 2.60
C ILE A 65 11.07 9.48 1.94
N ASP A 66 11.15 10.32 0.90
CA ASP A 66 9.95 10.75 0.17
C ASP A 66 9.28 9.59 -0.53
N GLY A 67 10.06 8.71 -1.16
CA GLY A 67 9.52 7.54 -1.83
C GLY A 67 8.83 6.59 -0.85
N THR A 68 9.46 6.35 0.29
CA THR A 68 8.89 5.50 1.32
C THR A 68 7.63 6.12 1.90
N GLN A 69 7.62 7.43 2.12
CA GLN A 69 6.44 8.12 2.63
C GLN A 69 5.27 7.99 1.67
N ARG A 70 5.53 8.11 0.38
CA ARG A 70 4.47 7.95 -0.61
C ARG A 70 3.93 6.53 -0.63
N TYR A 71 4.81 5.55 -0.55
CA TYR A 71 4.39 4.15 -0.47
C TYR A 71 3.52 3.91 0.77
N LEU A 72 3.94 4.43 1.91
CA LEU A 72 3.17 4.31 3.14
C LEU A 72 1.79 4.95 3.02
N ASN A 73 1.70 6.07 2.32
CA ASN A 73 0.41 6.73 2.10
C ASN A 73 -0.53 5.85 1.27
N TYR A 74 -0.02 5.21 0.23
CA TYR A 74 -0.82 4.26 -0.54
C TYR A 74 -1.24 3.07 0.31
N LEU A 75 -0.29 2.54 1.09
CA LEU A 75 -0.55 1.40 1.94
C LEU A 75 -1.66 1.69 2.95
N ARG A 76 -1.58 2.86 3.61
CA ARG A 76 -2.60 3.28 4.57
C ARG A 76 -3.95 3.50 3.90
N SER A 77 -3.95 4.06 2.71
CA SER A 77 -5.17 4.31 1.97
C SER A 77 -5.91 3.02 1.66
N HIS A 78 -5.21 2.03 1.13
CA HIS A 78 -5.82 0.74 0.82
C HIS A 78 -6.24 -0.01 2.06
N HIS A 79 -5.42 0.00 3.08
CA HIS A 79 -5.74 -0.66 4.34
C HIS A 79 -6.97 -0.03 4.99
N ALA A 80 -7.07 1.30 4.98
CA ALA A 80 -8.20 1.99 5.54
C ALA A 80 -9.50 1.64 4.81
N ALA A 81 -9.44 1.53 3.49
CA ALA A 81 -10.61 1.17 2.69
C ALA A 81 -11.09 -0.24 3.02
N ILE A 82 -10.17 -1.20 3.09
CA ILE A 82 -10.50 -2.57 3.44
C ILE A 82 -11.01 -2.65 4.88
N ALA A 83 -10.36 -1.94 5.78
CA ALA A 83 -10.75 -1.93 7.17
C ALA A 83 -12.14 -1.32 7.34
N ALA A 84 -12.46 -0.29 6.58
CA ALA A 84 -13.78 0.32 6.62
C ALA A 84 -14.87 -0.66 6.20
N GLU A 85 -14.62 -1.46 5.17
CA GLU A 85 -15.56 -2.48 4.74
C GLU A 85 -15.76 -3.55 5.82
N ARG A 86 -14.66 -3.98 6.44
CA ARG A 86 -14.72 -4.97 7.52
C ARG A 86 -15.45 -4.43 8.73
N ILE A 87 -15.17 -3.19 9.08
CA ILE A 87 -15.81 -2.54 10.22
C ILE A 87 -17.30 -2.37 9.97
N SER A 88 -17.69 -2.02 8.77
CA SER A 88 -19.09 -1.84 8.43
C SER A 88 -19.88 -3.13 8.65
N SER A 89 -19.37 -4.25 8.17
CA SER A 89 -20.00 -5.55 8.39
C SER A 89 -19.99 -5.94 9.86
N ARG A 90 -18.90 -5.65 10.55
CA ARG A 90 -18.76 -6.01 11.95
C ARG A 90 -19.65 -5.14 12.85
N ASN A 91 -19.75 -3.87 12.55
CA ASN A 91 -20.56 -2.96 13.34
C ASN A 91 -22.03 -3.34 13.31
N TYR A 92 -22.49 -3.83 12.18
CA TYR A 92 -23.86 -4.30 12.10
C TYR A 92 -24.13 -5.39 13.14
N ILE A 93 -23.19 -6.35 13.25
CA ILE A 93 -23.30 -7.42 14.23
C ILE A 93 -23.18 -6.89 15.65
N GLN A 94 -22.25 -5.97 15.88
CA GLN A 94 -22.03 -5.42 17.21
C GLN A 94 -23.16 -4.55 17.70
N GLU A 95 -23.79 -3.81 16.83
CA GLU A 95 -24.94 -3.03 17.21
C GLU A 95 -26.07 -3.91 17.72
N ILE A 96 -26.22 -5.07 17.11
CA ILE A 96 -27.20 -6.03 17.55
C ILE A 96 -26.87 -6.54 18.94
N ARG A 97 -25.57 -6.75 19.21
CA ARG A 97 -25.16 -7.33 20.48
C ARG A 97 -24.92 -6.35 21.60
N GLN A 98 -24.42 -5.18 21.31
CA GLN A 98 -23.93 -4.27 22.32
C GLN A 98 -24.58 -2.90 22.35
N GLY A 99 -25.49 -2.66 21.47
CA GLY A 99 -26.09 -1.35 21.39
C GLY A 99 -25.20 -0.33 20.68
N GLY A 100 -24.17 -0.78 20.03
CA GLY A 100 -23.48 0.07 19.08
C GLY A 100 -22.30 0.86 19.54
N LYS A 101 -21.83 0.75 20.75
CA LYS A 101 -20.66 1.51 21.15
C LYS A 101 -19.98 0.91 22.35
N ASN A 102 -18.76 1.40 22.60
CA ASN A 102 -18.01 0.93 23.72
C ASN A 102 -18.51 1.44 25.03
N PRO A 103 -18.24 0.71 26.08
CA PRO A 103 -18.70 1.11 27.42
C PRO A 103 -18.18 2.47 27.86
N ASP A 104 -17.02 2.87 27.43
CA ASP A 104 -16.47 4.15 27.85
C ASP A 104 -16.92 5.29 26.95
N GLY A 105 -17.79 5.00 26.01
CA GLY A 105 -18.30 6.02 25.13
C GLY A 105 -17.38 6.30 23.95
N SER A 106 -16.18 5.73 23.94
CA SER A 106 -15.29 5.92 22.80
C SER A 106 -15.68 4.92 21.73
N PRO A 107 -15.36 5.20 20.51
CA PRO A 107 -15.64 4.26 19.46
C PRO A 107 -14.71 3.08 19.51
N HIS A 108 -14.07 2.77 20.54
CA HIS A 108 -13.26 1.68 20.69
C HIS A 108 -11.96 1.87 20.47
N PRO A 109 -11.35 1.92 21.14
CA PRO A 109 -10.05 2.22 20.96
C PRO A 109 -9.22 1.11 20.76
N HIS A 110 -9.25 1.25 20.85
CA HIS A 110 -8.97 0.62 20.99
C HIS A 110 -8.62 0.10 20.31
N PHE A 111 -8.23 0.21 20.22
CA PHE A 111 -8.35 -0.29 20.07
C PHE A 111 -8.05 -0.22 19.72
#